data_42d37d9246a95940df8ad95c16f415d9
#
_entry.id   42d37d9246a95940df8ad95c16f415d9
#
_cell.length_a   1.000
_cell.length_b   1.000
_cell.length_c   1.000
_cell.angle_alpha   90.00
_cell.angle_beta   90.00
_cell.angle_gamma   90.00
#
_symmetry.space_group_name_H-M   'P 1'
#
loop_
_entity.id
_entity.type
_entity.pdbx_description
1 polymer ?
#
loop_
_entity_poly.entity_id
_entity_poly.type
_entity_poly.pdbx_seq_one_letter_code
_entity_poly.pdbx_strand_id
1 'polypeptide(L)' 'MNLFQLIAAAGLLGLVGGVVVVNVASTPRAAQIGTIMAGCGVVILAVIAIRQLLA' A
#
# COMPACT_ATOMS: atom_id res chain seq x y z
N MET A 1 -9.52 12.63 13.21
CA MET A 1 -8.50 12.14 12.27
C MET A 1 -8.44 13.06 11.07
N ASN A 2 -7.21 13.52 10.71
CA ASN A 2 -7.03 14.37 9.55
C ASN A 2 -7.00 13.52 8.27
N LEU A 3 -7.33 14.14 7.16
CA LEU A 3 -7.31 13.47 5.86
C LEU A 3 -5.95 12.84 5.55
N PHE A 4 -4.90 13.49 5.96
CA PHE A 4 -3.53 13.03 5.77
C PHE A 4 -3.26 11.70 6.48
N GLN A 5 -3.71 11.58 7.72
CA GLN A 5 -3.59 10.35 8.51
C GLN A 5 -4.40 9.22 7.90
N LEU A 6 -5.57 9.55 7.34
CA LEU A 6 -6.42 8.58 6.71
C LEU A 6 -5.78 8.00 5.45
N ILE A 7 -5.16 8.84 4.63
CA ILE A 7 -4.45 8.41 3.43
C ILE A 7 -3.23 7.55 3.80
N ALA A 8 -2.48 7.95 4.82
CA ALA A 8 -1.33 7.19 5.29
C ALA A 8 -1.74 5.81 5.81
N ALA A 9 -2.83 5.74 6.57
CA ALA A 9 -3.36 4.47 7.06
C ALA A 9 -3.81 3.57 5.90
N ALA A 10 -4.47 4.13 4.90
CA ALA A 10 -4.90 3.39 3.73
C ALA A 10 -3.70 2.82 2.96
N GLY A 11 -2.65 3.61 2.78
CA GLY A 11 -1.42 3.15 2.12
C GLY A 11 -0.75 2.02 2.88
N LEU A 12 -0.66 2.15 4.21
CA LEU A 12 -0.07 1.13 5.05
C LEU A 12 -0.86 -0.17 5.01
N LEU A 13 -2.19 -0.07 5.10
CA LEU A 13 -3.08 -1.23 5.01
C LEU A 13 -2.96 -1.93 3.66
N GLY A 14 -2.88 -1.16 2.59
CA GLY A 14 -2.69 -1.70 1.24
C GLY A 14 -1.38 -2.45 1.11
N LEU A 15 -0.30 -1.90 1.64
CA LEU A 15 1.02 -2.54 1.60
C LEU A 15 1.01 -3.86 2.39
N VAL A 16 0.55 -3.82 3.63
CA VAL A 16 0.51 -5.01 4.49
C VAL A 16 -0.44 -6.06 3.91
N GLY A 17 -1.63 -5.64 3.49
CA GLY A 17 -2.60 -6.54 2.88
C GLY A 17 -2.08 -7.19 1.60
N GLY A 18 -1.42 -6.41 0.75
CA GLY A 18 -0.82 -6.91 -0.48
C GLY A 18 0.27 -7.95 -0.22
N VAL A 19 1.16 -7.69 0.74
CA VAL A 19 2.22 -8.62 1.12
C VAL A 19 1.62 -9.92 1.67
N VAL A 20 0.62 -9.82 2.53
CA VAL A 20 -0.05 -11.01 3.09
C VAL A 20 -0.70 -11.83 1.99
N VAL A 21 -1.39 -11.18 1.06
CA VAL A 21 -2.05 -11.87 -0.05
C VAL A 21 -1.02 -12.58 -0.94
N VAL A 22 0.11 -11.96 -1.23
CA VAL A 22 1.17 -12.58 -2.04
C VAL A 22 1.72 -13.82 -1.34
N ASN A 23 1.92 -13.75 -0.02
CA ASN A 23 2.48 -14.88 0.75
C ASN A 23 1.50 -16.04 0.88
N VAL A 24 0.20 -15.77 0.95
CA VAL A 24 -0.84 -16.78 1.15
C VAL A 24 -1.43 -17.24 -0.18
N ALA A 25 -1.21 -16.50 -1.25
CA ALA A 25 -1.80 -16.80 -2.55
C ALA A 25 -1.33 -18.15 -3.08
N SER A 26 -2.27 -19.03 -3.36
CA SER A 26 -2.02 -20.34 -3.96
C SER A 26 -2.15 -20.30 -5.47
N THR A 27 -2.67 -19.21 -6.04
CA THR A 27 -2.87 -19.07 -7.48
C THR A 27 -2.06 -17.88 -8.00
N PRO A 28 -1.57 -17.94 -9.26
CA PRO A 28 -0.84 -16.81 -9.84
C PRO A 28 -1.68 -15.54 -9.92
N ARG A 29 -2.99 -15.68 -10.08
CA ARG A 29 -3.90 -14.55 -10.18
C ARG A 29 -4.01 -13.79 -8.86
N ALA A 30 -4.12 -14.52 -7.75
CA ALA A 30 -4.18 -13.91 -6.43
C ALA A 30 -2.87 -13.21 -6.08
N ALA A 31 -1.73 -13.81 -6.44
CA ALA A 31 -0.43 -13.19 -6.25
C ALA A 31 -0.30 -11.89 -7.03
N GLN A 32 -0.84 -11.85 -8.24
CA GLN A 32 -0.83 -10.65 -9.08
C GLN A 32 -1.66 -9.51 -8.45
N ILE A 33 -2.84 -9.84 -7.92
CA ILE A 33 -3.68 -8.87 -7.23
C ILE A 33 -2.98 -8.32 -5.99
N GLY A 34 -2.34 -9.19 -5.20
CA GLY A 34 -1.59 -8.79 -4.02
C GLY A 34 -0.43 -7.87 -4.37
N THR A 35 0.28 -8.15 -5.44
CA THR A 35 1.39 -7.31 -5.93
C THR A 35 0.90 -5.93 -6.33
N ILE A 36 -0.23 -5.84 -7.02
CA ILE A 36 -0.83 -4.57 -7.41
C ILE A 36 -1.22 -3.76 -6.17
N MET A 37 -1.86 -4.40 -5.19
CA MET A 37 -2.24 -3.73 -3.95
C MET A 37 -1.04 -3.22 -3.18
N ALA A 38 0.01 -4.02 -3.06
CA ALA A 38 1.25 -3.62 -2.40
C ALA A 38 1.92 -2.46 -3.12
N GLY A 39 1.94 -2.50 -4.44
CA GLY A 39 2.48 -1.42 -5.26
C GLY A 39 1.74 -0.11 -5.06
N CYS A 40 0.41 -0.15 -5.03
CA CYS A 40 -0.41 1.02 -4.75
C CYS A 40 -0.12 1.59 -3.36
N GLY A 41 0.00 0.74 -2.35
CA GLY A 41 0.34 1.17 -0.99
C GLY A 41 1.69 1.86 -0.93
N VAL A 42 2.69 1.31 -1.60
CA VAL A 42 4.04 1.90 -1.65
C VAL A 42 4.01 3.26 -2.35
N VAL A 43 3.29 3.38 -3.46
CA VAL A 43 3.17 4.65 -4.20
C VAL A 43 2.51 5.72 -3.33
N ILE A 44 1.43 5.38 -2.63
CA ILE A 44 0.74 6.32 -1.75
C ILE A 44 1.68 6.80 -0.64
N LEU A 45 2.39 5.87 0.01
CA LEU A 45 3.32 6.22 1.08
C LEU A 45 4.49 7.06 0.56
N ALA A 46 4.99 6.75 -0.63
CA ALA A 46 6.07 7.52 -1.25
C ALA A 46 5.65 8.95 -1.54
N VAL A 47 4.45 9.15 -2.07
CA VAL A 47 3.90 10.48 -2.34
C VAL A 47 3.78 11.29 -1.06
N ILE A 48 3.28 10.67 0.02
CA ILE A 48 3.14 11.33 1.31
C ILE A 48 4.51 11.71 1.87
N ALA A 49 5.49 10.82 1.79
CA ALA A 49 6.84 11.07 2.28
C ALA A 49 7.51 12.22 1.53
N ILE A 50 7.39 12.26 0.21
CA ILE A 50 7.93 13.33 -0.62
C ILE A 50 7.29 14.66 -0.25
N ARG A 51 5.99 14.66 -0.04
CA ARG A 51 5.25 15.86 0.32
C ARG A 51 5.69 16.43 1.67
N GLN A 52 5.95 15.57 2.63
CA GLN A 52 6.47 15.98 3.94
C GLN A 52 7.88 16.55 3.86
N LEU A 53 8.70 15.98 3.01
CA LEU A 53 10.07 16.46 2.80
C LEU A 53 10.10 17.83 2.13
N LEU A 54 9.16 18.10 1.24
CA LEU A 54 9.06 19.38 0.52
C LEU A 54 8.31 20.44 1.32
N ALA A 55 7.56 20.03 2.29
CA ALA A 55 6.85 20.97 3.17
C ALA A 55 7.73 21.32 4.39
#